data_1ce5615d61facb37ed01568ccd9ad86b
#
_entry.id   1ce5615d61facb37ed01568ccd9ad86b
#
_cell.length_a   1.000
_cell.length_b   1.000
_cell.length_c   1.000
_cell.angle_alpha   90.00
_cell.angle_beta   90.00
_cell.angle_gamma   90.00
#
_symmetry.space_group_name_H-M   'P 1'
#
loop_
_entity.id
_entity.type
_entity.pdbx_description
1 polymer ?
#
loop_
_entity_poly.entity_id
_entity_poly.type
_entity_poly.pdbx_seq_one_letter_code
_entity_poly.pdbx_strand_id
1 'polypeptide(L)'
;MKNTMKVVSMVAAVAASSALAGEITGKIKITGEVPPAREITPIKGDNLCGAMHTKPVMTRTYVVGADHGLANVAVYIKAGLPAGKTYTAPASKPLIDQVGCVYEPVVTVAMVGQTVDIKNSDPFMHNVNCQAKVNKGFNVAQTTQGAVNPRVFDKAELAIKLICNVHPWMSGYLHVFDHPFFAVSDKDGNFIINGDLPDGKYTVEANHIKSGLVTGEVEVKGGKATLNLELAVK
;
A
#
# COMPACT_ATOMS: atom_id res chain seq x y z
N MET A 1 11.54 -23.78 -73.56
CA MET A 1 12.05 -22.72 -72.66
C MET A 1 11.18 -22.75 -71.42
N LYS A 2 11.70 -23.27 -70.28
CA LYS A 2 10.98 -23.35 -69.02
C LYS A 2 11.43 -22.19 -68.11
N ASN A 3 10.52 -21.24 -67.87
CA ASN A 3 10.80 -20.12 -66.94
C ASN A 3 10.53 -20.62 -65.48
N THR A 4 11.58 -20.68 -64.69
CA THR A 4 11.50 -20.98 -63.25
C THR A 4 11.38 -19.67 -62.50
N MET A 5 10.21 -19.40 -61.95
CA MET A 5 9.91 -18.25 -61.08
C MET A 5 10.47 -18.51 -59.69
N LYS A 6 11.48 -17.78 -59.23
CA LYS A 6 11.99 -17.85 -57.86
C LYS A 6 11.09 -17.01 -56.97
N VAL A 7 10.40 -17.65 -56.03
CA VAL A 7 9.66 -17.01 -54.95
C VAL A 7 10.67 -16.66 -53.87
N VAL A 8 10.88 -15.37 -53.63
CA VAL A 8 11.67 -14.87 -52.49
C VAL A 8 10.73 -14.67 -51.32
N SER A 9 10.79 -15.59 -50.35
CA SER A 9 10.06 -15.44 -49.08
C SER A 9 10.78 -14.42 -48.20
N MET A 10 10.15 -13.30 -47.97
CA MET A 10 10.62 -12.27 -47.05
C MET A 10 10.15 -12.65 -45.64
N VAL A 11 11.07 -13.15 -44.82
CA VAL A 11 10.77 -13.42 -43.37
C VAL A 11 10.89 -12.09 -42.65
N ALA A 12 9.76 -11.52 -42.24
CA ALA A 12 9.74 -10.37 -41.35
C ALA A 12 10.13 -10.82 -39.93
N ALA A 13 11.31 -10.45 -39.49
CA ALA A 13 11.73 -10.63 -38.12
C ALA A 13 10.93 -9.66 -37.22
N VAL A 14 9.98 -10.19 -36.50
CA VAL A 14 9.30 -9.47 -35.38
C VAL A 14 10.34 -9.36 -34.27
N ALA A 15 10.96 -8.21 -34.11
CA ALA A 15 11.75 -7.90 -32.92
C ALA A 15 10.81 -7.86 -31.71
N ALA A 16 10.84 -8.90 -30.89
CA ALA A 16 10.24 -8.87 -29.58
C ALA A 16 11.02 -7.87 -28.72
N SER A 17 10.50 -6.67 -28.59
CA SER A 17 10.97 -5.70 -27.60
C SER A 17 10.69 -6.33 -26.23
N SER A 18 11.74 -6.76 -25.52
CA SER A 18 11.65 -7.09 -24.11
C SER A 18 11.30 -5.78 -23.39
N ALA A 19 10.05 -5.62 -22.99
CA ALA A 19 9.65 -4.52 -22.15
C ALA A 19 10.49 -4.61 -20.86
N LEU A 20 11.37 -3.65 -20.64
CA LEU A 20 12.04 -3.49 -19.36
C LEU A 20 10.95 -3.26 -18.32
N ALA A 21 11.02 -4.00 -17.20
CA ALA A 21 10.12 -3.76 -16.06
C ALA A 21 10.25 -2.30 -15.66
N GLY A 22 9.14 -1.55 -15.76
CA GLY A 22 9.15 -0.12 -15.46
C GLY A 22 9.04 0.14 -13.97
N GLU A 23 9.71 1.19 -13.50
CA GLU A 23 9.61 1.63 -12.10
C GLU A 23 9.37 3.14 -12.02
N ILE A 24 8.58 3.55 -11.03
CA ILE A 24 8.47 4.95 -10.58
C ILE A 24 8.99 5.00 -9.17
N THR A 25 10.09 5.72 -8.98
CA THR A 25 10.67 5.97 -7.65
C THR A 25 10.38 7.40 -7.21
N GLY A 26 10.45 7.65 -5.92
CA GLY A 26 10.31 9.01 -5.42
C GLY A 26 10.28 9.12 -3.92
N LYS A 27 10.02 10.35 -3.46
CA LYS A 27 9.92 10.68 -2.05
C LYS A 27 8.64 11.49 -1.79
N ILE A 28 7.94 11.11 -0.74
CA ILE A 28 6.83 11.88 -0.19
C ILE A 28 7.38 12.73 0.94
N LYS A 29 7.15 14.03 0.88
CA LYS A 29 7.51 14.97 1.95
C LYS A 29 6.28 15.55 2.62
N ILE A 30 6.44 15.93 3.88
CA ILE A 30 5.43 16.70 4.63
C ILE A 30 5.87 18.15 4.77
N THR A 31 4.95 19.08 4.58
CA THR A 31 5.15 20.51 4.78
C THR A 31 4.26 21.04 5.90
N GLY A 32 4.68 22.10 6.54
CA GLY A 32 4.01 22.69 7.70
C GLY A 32 4.56 22.15 9.03
N GLU A 33 4.01 22.65 10.13
CA GLU A 33 4.40 22.27 11.47
C GLU A 33 3.76 20.94 11.86
N VAL A 34 4.58 19.89 11.97
CA VAL A 34 4.12 18.55 12.32
C VAL A 34 3.87 18.48 13.82
N PRO A 35 2.63 18.13 14.26
CA PRO A 35 2.37 17.93 15.68
C PRO A 35 3.25 16.82 16.25
N PRO A 36 3.81 17.01 17.46
CA PRO A 36 4.64 15.99 18.08
C PRO A 36 3.85 14.70 18.32
N ALA A 37 4.52 13.57 18.14
CA ALA A 37 3.94 12.29 18.53
C ALA A 37 3.64 12.29 20.04
N ARG A 38 2.50 11.72 20.42
CA ARG A 38 2.05 11.63 21.82
C ARG A 38 2.07 10.20 22.29
N GLU A 39 2.34 9.97 23.56
CA GLU A 39 2.20 8.65 24.15
C GLU A 39 0.73 8.18 24.10
N ILE A 40 0.52 6.93 23.70
CA ILE A 40 -0.79 6.28 23.77
C ILE A 40 -0.97 5.79 25.23
N THR A 41 -1.31 6.69 26.13
CA THR A 41 -1.40 6.42 27.57
C THR A 41 -2.33 5.26 27.93
N PRO A 42 -3.44 4.97 27.20
CA PRO A 42 -4.26 3.79 27.48
C PRO A 42 -3.52 2.46 27.36
N ILE A 43 -2.52 2.35 26.48
CA ILE A 43 -1.69 1.12 26.39
C ILE A 43 -0.95 0.90 27.71
N LYS A 44 -0.35 1.94 28.28
CA LYS A 44 0.38 1.86 29.54
C LYS A 44 -0.53 1.49 30.71
N GLY A 45 -1.77 1.95 30.68
CA GLY A 45 -2.78 1.67 31.73
C GLY A 45 -3.41 0.29 31.62
N ASP A 46 -3.24 -0.40 30.51
CA ASP A 46 -3.73 -1.77 30.32
C ASP A 46 -2.71 -2.78 30.84
N ASN A 47 -3.14 -3.71 31.70
CA ASN A 47 -2.24 -4.66 32.34
C ASN A 47 -1.57 -5.62 31.36
N LEU A 48 -2.25 -6.01 30.27
CA LEU A 48 -1.73 -6.93 29.27
C LEU A 48 -0.88 -6.19 28.23
N CYS A 49 -1.45 -5.16 27.63
CA CYS A 49 -0.76 -4.37 26.61
C CYS A 49 0.46 -3.62 27.18
N GLY A 50 0.31 -3.01 28.36
CA GLY A 50 1.40 -2.26 28.99
C GLY A 50 2.60 -3.14 29.34
N ALA A 51 2.37 -4.38 29.74
CA ALA A 51 3.45 -5.34 30.06
C ALA A 51 4.30 -5.74 28.83
N MET A 52 3.80 -5.54 27.62
CA MET A 52 4.54 -5.86 26.40
C MET A 52 5.55 -4.78 26.00
N HIS A 53 5.51 -3.60 26.64
CA HIS A 53 6.31 -2.47 26.23
C HIS A 53 7.26 -1.99 27.32
N THR A 54 8.53 -1.92 27.01
CA THR A 54 9.57 -1.31 27.88
C THR A 54 9.73 0.19 27.64
N LYS A 55 9.15 0.71 26.56
CA LYS A 55 9.18 2.12 26.15
C LYS A 55 7.76 2.60 25.82
N PRO A 56 7.46 3.89 25.96
CA PRO A 56 6.19 4.44 25.56
C PRO A 56 5.84 4.13 24.10
N VAL A 57 4.61 3.69 23.83
CA VAL A 57 4.09 3.56 22.48
C VAL A 57 3.53 4.90 22.04
N MET A 58 4.04 5.41 20.93
CA MET A 58 3.70 6.73 20.44
C MET A 58 2.64 6.68 19.34
N THR A 59 1.85 7.74 19.21
CA THR A 59 0.94 7.90 18.09
C THR A 59 1.70 7.94 16.78
N ARG A 60 1.14 7.35 15.72
CA ARG A 60 1.74 7.23 14.39
C ARG A 60 0.94 7.98 13.33
N THR A 61 0.29 9.08 13.76
CA THR A 61 -0.48 9.94 12.84
C THR A 61 0.41 10.55 11.78
N TYR A 62 1.57 11.06 12.19
CA TYR A 62 2.63 11.52 11.31
C TYR A 62 3.93 10.85 11.72
N VAL A 63 4.47 10.02 10.85
CA VAL A 63 5.80 9.41 11.03
C VAL A 63 6.72 10.08 10.03
N VAL A 64 7.58 10.96 10.54
CA VAL A 64 8.44 11.81 9.73
C VAL A 64 9.90 11.41 9.93
N GLY A 65 10.56 11.04 8.86
CA GLY A 65 11.95 10.66 8.81
C GLY A 65 12.87 11.79 8.35
N ALA A 66 14.01 11.42 7.80
CA ALA A 66 15.00 12.35 7.29
C ALA A 66 14.42 13.25 6.17
N ASP A 67 14.89 14.49 6.10
CA ASP A 67 14.50 15.49 5.08
C ASP A 67 12.98 15.69 4.95
N HIS A 68 12.25 15.66 6.05
CA HIS A 68 10.79 15.75 6.09
C HIS A 68 10.08 14.63 5.34
N GLY A 69 10.71 13.47 5.14
CA GLY A 69 10.11 12.31 4.50
C GLY A 69 8.91 11.79 5.30
N LEU A 70 7.76 11.61 4.64
CA LEU A 70 6.52 11.17 5.28
C LEU A 70 6.27 9.68 5.01
N ALA A 71 6.24 8.90 6.06
CA ALA A 71 5.92 7.47 6.02
C ALA A 71 4.41 7.20 5.97
N ASN A 72 4.06 5.94 5.69
CA ASN A 72 2.69 5.44 5.71
C ASN A 72 1.75 6.15 4.71
N VAL A 73 2.28 6.55 3.57
CA VAL A 73 1.52 7.11 2.46
C VAL A 73 1.31 6.02 1.41
N ALA A 74 0.07 5.73 1.06
CA ALA A 74 -0.24 4.87 -0.07
C ALA A 74 -0.05 5.65 -1.37
N VAL A 75 0.85 5.18 -2.25
CA VAL A 75 1.19 5.80 -3.54
C VAL A 75 0.78 4.86 -4.65
N TYR A 76 0.05 5.33 -5.64
CA TYR A 76 -0.50 4.48 -6.69
C TYR A 76 -0.72 5.22 -8.01
N ILE A 77 -0.78 4.47 -9.10
CA ILE A 77 -1.13 5.03 -10.41
C ILE A 77 -2.63 5.26 -10.48
N LYS A 78 -3.03 6.51 -10.70
CA LYS A 78 -4.44 6.91 -10.84
C LYS A 78 -4.95 6.81 -12.27
N ALA A 79 -4.09 7.16 -13.23
CA ALA A 79 -4.44 7.16 -14.64
C ALA A 79 -3.20 6.94 -15.52
N GLY A 80 -3.43 6.62 -16.78
CA GLY A 80 -2.37 6.38 -17.78
C GLY A 80 -2.11 4.90 -18.03
N LEU A 81 -2.69 3.99 -17.25
CA LEU A 81 -2.59 2.55 -17.54
C LEU A 81 -3.35 2.20 -18.83
N PRO A 82 -2.90 1.18 -19.59
CA PRO A 82 -3.57 0.75 -20.81
C PRO A 82 -5.04 0.42 -20.58
N ALA A 83 -5.94 1.04 -21.35
CA ALA A 83 -7.37 0.82 -21.23
C ALA A 83 -7.74 -0.65 -21.50
N GLY A 84 -8.66 -1.18 -20.70
CA GLY A 84 -9.15 -2.56 -20.83
C GLY A 84 -8.17 -3.66 -20.38
N LYS A 85 -6.96 -3.30 -19.92
CA LYS A 85 -6.02 -4.27 -19.37
C LYS A 85 -6.51 -4.73 -17.99
N THR A 86 -6.64 -6.05 -17.84
CA THR A 86 -6.89 -6.69 -16.56
C THR A 86 -5.58 -7.18 -15.95
N TYR A 87 -5.48 -7.12 -14.64
CA TYR A 87 -4.30 -7.54 -13.91
C TYR A 87 -4.63 -8.72 -13.00
N THR A 88 -3.70 -9.65 -12.89
CA THR A 88 -3.82 -10.76 -11.95
C THR A 88 -3.28 -10.34 -10.59
N ALA A 89 -4.05 -10.61 -9.54
CA ALA A 89 -3.60 -10.34 -8.19
C ALA A 89 -2.32 -11.13 -7.86
N PRO A 90 -1.33 -10.50 -7.21
CA PRO A 90 -0.11 -11.19 -6.77
C PRO A 90 -0.44 -12.36 -5.85
N ALA A 91 0.34 -13.45 -5.95
CA ALA A 91 0.19 -14.61 -5.08
C ALA A 91 0.64 -14.33 -3.63
N SER A 92 1.44 -13.29 -3.42
CA SER A 92 1.84 -12.83 -2.09
C SER A 92 0.62 -12.38 -1.29
N LYS A 93 0.64 -12.61 0.01
CA LYS A 93 -0.44 -12.22 0.92
C LYS A 93 0.05 -11.07 1.80
N PRO A 94 -0.42 -9.83 1.59
CA PRO A 94 -0.17 -8.76 2.53
C PRO A 94 -0.61 -9.18 3.93
N LEU A 95 0.22 -8.88 4.93
CA LEU A 95 -0.05 -9.19 6.33
C LEU A 95 -0.45 -7.92 7.07
N ILE A 96 -1.53 -8.00 7.82
CA ILE A 96 -1.91 -7.03 8.85
C ILE A 96 -1.83 -7.78 10.18
N ASP A 97 -0.84 -7.43 11.02
CA ASP A 97 -0.63 -8.08 12.29
C ASP A 97 -1.09 -7.21 13.47
N GLN A 98 -1.62 -7.84 14.48
CA GLN A 98 -1.91 -7.24 15.78
C GLN A 98 -0.81 -7.72 16.72
N VAL A 99 0.12 -6.84 17.01
CA VAL A 99 1.31 -7.12 17.81
C VAL A 99 1.65 -5.95 18.73
N GLY A 100 1.80 -6.24 20.03
CA GLY A 100 1.99 -5.17 21.01
C GLY A 100 0.79 -4.23 21.12
N CYS A 101 -0.42 -4.76 20.94
CA CYS A 101 -1.66 -3.98 20.97
C CYS A 101 -1.71 -2.81 19.97
N VAL A 102 -1.10 -2.98 18.82
CA VAL A 102 -1.19 -2.08 17.67
C VAL A 102 -1.32 -2.89 16.37
N TYR A 103 -1.81 -2.25 15.31
CA TYR A 103 -1.75 -2.84 13.96
C TYR A 103 -0.41 -2.54 13.31
N GLU A 104 0.24 -3.58 12.77
CA GLU A 104 1.46 -3.50 11.97
C GLU A 104 1.29 -4.16 10.60
N PRO A 105 1.61 -3.48 9.50
CA PRO A 105 1.93 -2.05 9.42
C PRO A 105 0.68 -1.17 9.64
N VAL A 106 0.90 0.13 9.84
CA VAL A 106 -0.20 1.13 9.96
C VAL A 106 -1.03 1.21 8.69
N VAL A 107 -0.35 1.16 7.55
CA VAL A 107 -0.97 1.20 6.22
C VAL A 107 -0.55 -0.03 5.43
N THR A 108 -1.54 -0.77 4.97
CA THR A 108 -1.38 -1.92 4.08
C THR A 108 -2.01 -1.61 2.73
N VAL A 109 -1.44 -2.15 1.67
CA VAL A 109 -1.95 -2.06 0.31
C VAL A 109 -2.18 -3.46 -0.26
N ALA A 110 -3.22 -3.63 -1.04
CA ALA A 110 -3.56 -4.90 -1.69
C ALA A 110 -4.21 -4.65 -3.05
N MET A 111 -4.23 -5.67 -3.89
CA MET A 111 -4.99 -5.66 -5.13
C MET A 111 -6.37 -6.33 -4.91
N VAL A 112 -7.37 -5.90 -5.68
CA VAL A 112 -8.67 -6.59 -5.77
C VAL A 112 -8.44 -8.08 -6.04
N GLY A 113 -9.14 -8.94 -5.29
CA GLY A 113 -8.99 -10.39 -5.37
C GLY A 113 -7.75 -10.96 -4.65
N GLN A 114 -6.83 -10.13 -4.17
CA GLN A 114 -5.68 -10.60 -3.40
C GLN A 114 -6.10 -10.99 -1.97
N THR A 115 -5.58 -12.10 -1.48
CA THR A 115 -5.80 -12.50 -0.09
C THR A 115 -4.94 -11.65 0.83
N VAL A 116 -5.55 -10.99 1.81
CA VAL A 116 -4.90 -10.27 2.92
C VAL A 116 -5.02 -11.13 4.17
N ASP A 117 -3.91 -11.48 4.77
CA ASP A 117 -3.90 -12.20 6.04
C ASP A 117 -3.96 -11.21 7.21
N ILE A 118 -4.93 -11.39 8.10
CA ILE A 118 -5.05 -10.59 9.32
C ILE A 118 -4.76 -11.51 10.51
N LYS A 119 -3.68 -11.22 11.22
CA LYS A 119 -3.11 -12.08 12.27
C LYS A 119 -3.22 -11.42 13.64
N ASN A 120 -3.37 -12.23 14.67
CA ASN A 120 -3.16 -11.85 16.05
C ASN A 120 -1.87 -12.51 16.58
N SER A 121 -0.82 -11.74 16.79
CA SER A 121 0.44 -12.22 17.37
C SER A 121 0.54 -12.03 18.88
N ASP A 122 -0.40 -11.31 19.50
CA ASP A 122 -0.45 -11.12 20.95
C ASP A 122 -1.05 -12.33 21.66
N PRO A 123 -0.66 -12.61 22.89
CA PRO A 123 -1.13 -13.80 23.65
C PRO A 123 -2.52 -13.67 24.26
N PHE A 124 -3.29 -12.67 23.84
CA PHE A 124 -4.66 -12.39 24.31
C PHE A 124 -5.56 -11.93 23.17
N MET A 125 -6.82 -11.75 23.49
CA MET A 125 -7.85 -11.44 22.51
C MET A 125 -7.75 -10.03 21.95
N HIS A 126 -7.81 -9.96 20.63
CA HIS A 126 -8.19 -8.77 19.88
C HIS A 126 -9.43 -9.03 19.04
N ASN A 127 -9.99 -8.01 18.42
CA ASN A 127 -10.93 -8.18 17.34
C ASN A 127 -10.56 -7.25 16.17
N VAL A 128 -10.98 -7.63 14.98
CA VAL A 128 -10.81 -6.82 13.77
C VAL A 128 -12.17 -6.37 13.31
N ASN A 129 -12.46 -5.10 13.49
CA ASN A 129 -13.65 -4.43 12.95
C ASN A 129 -13.22 -3.65 11.71
N CYS A 130 -13.56 -4.20 10.55
CA CYS A 130 -13.27 -3.63 9.23
C CYS A 130 -14.41 -2.70 8.81
N GLN A 131 -14.14 -1.42 8.76
CA GLN A 131 -15.09 -0.36 8.43
C GLN A 131 -15.08 -0.01 6.93
N ALA A 132 -15.20 -1.02 6.08
CA ALA A 132 -15.32 -0.84 4.64
C ALA A 132 -16.65 -0.16 4.27
N LYS A 133 -16.64 0.68 3.25
CA LYS A 133 -17.80 1.41 2.72
C LYS A 133 -18.26 0.89 1.37
N VAL A 134 -17.33 0.35 0.57
CA VAL A 134 -17.56 -0.19 -0.76
C VAL A 134 -17.52 -1.71 -0.74
N ASN A 135 -16.58 -2.29 -0.01
CA ASN A 135 -16.49 -3.72 0.24
C ASN A 135 -17.39 -4.13 1.42
N LYS A 136 -17.57 -5.45 1.59
CA LYS A 136 -18.29 -5.97 2.76
C LYS A 136 -17.42 -5.81 4.01
N GLY A 137 -17.88 -4.98 4.95
CA GLY A 137 -17.28 -4.89 6.28
C GLY A 137 -17.48 -6.17 7.10
N PHE A 138 -16.64 -6.34 8.12
CA PHE A 138 -16.75 -7.46 9.06
C PHE A 138 -16.26 -7.06 10.44
N ASN A 139 -16.67 -7.83 11.45
CA ASN A 139 -16.17 -7.70 12.81
C ASN A 139 -15.95 -9.11 13.35
N VAL A 140 -14.70 -9.48 13.62
CA VAL A 140 -14.32 -10.85 14.03
C VAL A 140 -13.37 -10.82 15.20
N ALA A 141 -13.64 -11.64 16.20
CA ALA A 141 -12.74 -11.84 17.34
C ALA A 141 -11.60 -12.79 16.96
N GLN A 142 -10.41 -12.47 17.42
CA GLN A 142 -9.21 -13.31 17.34
C GLN A 142 -8.72 -13.58 18.76
N THR A 143 -9.22 -14.66 19.35
CA THR A 143 -9.03 -14.99 20.77
C THR A 143 -7.71 -15.69 21.07
N THR A 144 -7.05 -16.26 20.07
CA THR A 144 -5.86 -17.11 20.21
C THR A 144 -4.66 -16.47 19.55
N GLN A 145 -3.52 -16.49 20.20
CA GLN A 145 -2.24 -16.11 19.63
C GLN A 145 -1.95 -16.91 18.36
N GLY A 146 -1.48 -16.24 17.31
CA GLY A 146 -1.22 -16.85 16.01
C GLY A 146 -2.46 -17.04 15.13
N ALA A 147 -3.66 -16.71 15.60
CA ALA A 147 -4.87 -16.78 14.78
C ALA A 147 -4.75 -15.91 13.52
N VAL A 148 -5.05 -16.49 12.35
CA VAL A 148 -5.04 -15.79 11.06
C VAL A 148 -6.42 -15.87 10.45
N ASN A 149 -6.95 -14.72 10.03
CA ASN A 149 -8.20 -14.59 9.31
C ASN A 149 -7.93 -14.04 7.91
N PRO A 150 -7.82 -14.89 6.87
CA PRO A 150 -7.65 -14.42 5.51
C PRO A 150 -8.92 -13.70 5.02
N ARG A 151 -8.74 -12.60 4.29
CA ARG A 151 -9.80 -11.80 3.68
C ARG A 151 -9.46 -11.46 2.25
N VAL A 152 -10.51 -11.43 1.42
CA VAL A 152 -10.42 -10.98 0.03
C VAL A 152 -11.37 -9.79 -0.12
N PHE A 153 -10.92 -8.77 -0.84
CA PHE A 153 -11.69 -7.58 -1.15
C PHE A 153 -11.97 -7.54 -2.65
N ASP A 154 -13.24 -7.42 -3.01
CA ASP A 154 -13.72 -7.59 -4.38
C ASP A 154 -13.76 -6.28 -5.18
N LYS A 155 -13.56 -5.15 -4.51
CA LYS A 155 -13.65 -3.80 -5.10
C LYS A 155 -12.49 -2.93 -4.64
N ALA A 156 -12.04 -2.04 -5.52
CA ALA A 156 -11.10 -1.01 -5.14
C ALA A 156 -11.72 -0.06 -4.10
N GLU A 157 -10.98 0.21 -3.03
CA GLU A 157 -11.42 1.10 -1.95
C GLU A 157 -10.22 1.69 -1.21
N LEU A 158 -10.24 2.99 -0.97
CA LEU A 158 -9.17 3.69 -0.27
C LEU A 158 -9.49 3.82 1.22
N ALA A 159 -8.45 3.75 2.04
CA ALA A 159 -8.48 4.04 3.47
C ALA A 159 -9.57 3.28 4.25
N ILE A 160 -9.74 1.99 3.96
CA ILE A 160 -10.56 1.10 4.76
C ILE A 160 -9.96 1.08 6.17
N LYS A 161 -10.71 1.57 7.15
CA LYS A 161 -10.25 1.62 8.54
C LYS A 161 -10.48 0.29 9.23
N LEU A 162 -9.44 -0.21 9.89
CA LEU A 162 -9.48 -1.36 10.78
C LEU A 162 -9.32 -0.86 12.21
N ILE A 163 -10.19 -1.29 13.11
CA ILE A 163 -10.12 -0.95 14.54
C ILE A 163 -10.27 -2.20 15.39
N CYS A 164 -9.77 -2.14 16.60
CA CYS A 164 -10.08 -3.11 17.65
C CYS A 164 -11.11 -2.50 18.62
N ASN A 165 -12.24 -3.18 18.82
CA ASN A 165 -13.27 -2.69 19.76
C ASN A 165 -12.87 -2.93 21.21
N VAL A 166 -11.94 -3.87 21.47
CA VAL A 166 -11.41 -4.17 22.81
C VAL A 166 -10.38 -3.13 23.23
N HIS A 167 -9.54 -2.70 22.26
CA HIS A 167 -8.47 -1.74 22.47
C HIS A 167 -8.65 -0.52 21.55
N PRO A 168 -9.41 0.50 21.98
CA PRO A 168 -9.87 1.60 21.11
C PRO A 168 -8.75 2.43 20.46
N TRP A 169 -7.53 2.36 20.98
CA TRP A 169 -6.36 3.02 20.41
C TRP A 169 -5.78 2.29 19.20
N MET A 170 -6.13 1.01 18.99
CA MET A 170 -5.64 0.23 17.85
C MET A 170 -6.37 0.60 16.57
N SER A 171 -5.67 1.14 15.63
CA SER A 171 -6.18 1.39 14.27
C SER A 171 -5.11 1.15 13.21
N GLY A 172 -5.56 0.64 12.06
CA GLY A 172 -4.77 0.47 10.83
C GLY A 172 -5.63 0.81 9.62
N TYR A 173 -5.00 0.85 8.46
CA TYR A 173 -5.68 1.22 7.21
C TYR A 173 -5.27 0.28 6.09
N LEU A 174 -6.25 -0.12 5.28
CA LEU A 174 -6.04 -0.90 4.07
C LEU A 174 -6.50 -0.10 2.86
N HIS A 175 -5.67 -0.07 1.81
CA HIS A 175 -6.06 0.42 0.50
C HIS A 175 -6.10 -0.74 -0.47
N VAL A 176 -7.15 -0.83 -1.26
CA VAL A 176 -7.36 -1.88 -2.26
C VAL A 176 -7.44 -1.25 -3.64
N PHE A 177 -6.62 -1.72 -4.58
CA PHE A 177 -6.51 -1.20 -5.94
C PHE A 177 -6.89 -2.28 -6.96
N ASP A 178 -7.33 -1.87 -8.14
CA ASP A 178 -7.67 -2.76 -9.25
C ASP A 178 -6.48 -3.14 -10.16
N HIS A 179 -5.29 -2.68 -9.81
CA HIS A 179 -4.03 -2.94 -10.50
C HIS A 179 -2.87 -3.09 -9.50
N PRO A 180 -1.70 -3.67 -9.87
CA PRO A 180 -0.58 -3.92 -8.95
C PRO A 180 0.39 -2.73 -8.79
N PHE A 181 0.15 -1.58 -9.42
CA PHE A 181 1.09 -0.45 -9.45
C PHE A 181 0.85 0.50 -8.28
N PHE A 182 1.28 0.07 -7.10
CA PHE A 182 1.16 0.82 -5.86
C PHE A 182 2.35 0.54 -4.93
N ALA A 183 2.54 1.39 -3.95
CA ALA A 183 3.55 1.26 -2.90
C ALA A 183 3.06 1.94 -1.61
N VAL A 184 3.75 1.71 -0.51
CA VAL A 184 3.64 2.51 0.71
C VAL A 184 4.99 3.15 0.97
N SER A 185 5.02 4.45 1.29
CA SER A 185 6.25 5.15 1.62
C SER A 185 6.88 4.60 2.89
N ASP A 186 8.20 4.41 2.86
CA ASP A 186 9.00 3.94 3.99
C ASP A 186 9.14 5.02 5.09
N LYS A 187 9.90 4.70 6.16
CA LYS A 187 10.16 5.60 7.29
C LYS A 187 10.78 6.95 6.91
N ASP A 188 11.44 7.04 5.75
CA ASP A 188 12.10 8.24 5.23
C ASP A 188 11.32 8.86 4.06
N GLY A 189 10.10 8.38 3.81
CA GLY A 189 9.20 8.88 2.77
C GLY A 189 9.49 8.33 1.37
N ASN A 190 10.45 7.44 1.18
CA ASN A 190 10.76 6.90 -0.14
C ASN A 190 9.72 5.85 -0.55
N PHE A 191 9.43 5.79 -1.84
CA PHE A 191 8.56 4.77 -2.42
C PHE A 191 9.10 4.26 -3.76
N ILE A 192 8.70 3.04 -4.12
CA ILE A 192 9.02 2.42 -5.40
C ILE A 192 7.76 1.70 -5.90
N ILE A 193 7.19 2.16 -7.00
CA ILE A 193 6.15 1.43 -7.75
C ILE A 193 6.85 0.63 -8.82
N ASN A 194 6.84 -0.70 -8.68
CA ASN A 194 7.47 -1.64 -9.60
C ASN A 194 6.42 -2.38 -10.44
N GLY A 195 6.82 -2.85 -11.61
CA GLY A 195 6.04 -3.78 -12.43
C GLY A 195 6.31 -3.61 -13.93
N ASP A 196 5.55 -4.35 -14.74
CA ASP A 196 5.58 -4.21 -16.20
C ASP A 196 4.85 -2.93 -16.63
N LEU A 197 5.41 -1.79 -16.23
CA LEU A 197 4.88 -0.47 -16.51
C LEU A 197 5.44 0.02 -17.84
N PRO A 198 4.64 0.15 -18.90
CA PRO A 198 5.12 0.64 -20.20
C PRO A 198 5.64 2.08 -20.10
N ASP A 199 6.52 2.46 -21.05
CA ASP A 199 6.84 3.87 -21.25
C ASP A 199 5.55 4.65 -21.56
N GLY A 200 5.40 5.81 -20.94
CA GLY A 200 4.18 6.61 -21.07
C GLY A 200 4.01 7.63 -19.96
N LYS A 201 2.94 8.40 -20.05
CA LYS A 201 2.55 9.40 -19.05
C LYS A 201 1.55 8.82 -18.06
N TYR A 202 1.80 9.05 -16.80
CA TYR A 202 0.99 8.55 -15.69
C TYR A 202 0.63 9.65 -14.71
N THR A 203 -0.60 9.58 -14.22
CA THR A 203 -1.03 10.33 -13.05
C THR A 203 -0.84 9.45 -11.83
N VAL A 204 -0.07 9.91 -10.87
CA VAL A 204 0.19 9.23 -9.59
C VAL A 204 -0.49 9.99 -8.47
N GLU A 205 -1.21 9.27 -7.63
CA GLU A 205 -1.79 9.81 -6.40
C GLU A 205 -1.06 9.27 -5.18
N ALA A 206 -0.89 10.12 -4.16
CA ALA A 206 -0.38 9.75 -2.85
C ALA A 206 -1.41 10.12 -1.79
N ASN A 207 -1.85 9.13 -1.00
CA ASN A 207 -2.88 9.27 0.01
C ASN A 207 -2.33 9.01 1.41
N HIS A 208 -2.31 10.05 2.25
CA HIS A 208 -2.02 9.95 3.68
C HIS A 208 -3.30 10.11 4.48
N ILE A 209 -3.54 9.22 5.43
CA ILE A 209 -4.80 9.12 6.19
C ILE A 209 -5.21 10.41 6.91
N LYS A 210 -4.29 11.30 7.20
CA LYS A 210 -4.54 12.58 7.88
C LYS A 210 -4.39 13.77 6.93
N SER A 211 -3.31 13.85 6.18
CA SER A 211 -3.06 14.96 5.23
C SER A 211 -3.94 14.91 3.99
N GLY A 212 -4.52 13.74 3.69
CA GLY A 212 -5.37 13.55 2.52
C GLY A 212 -4.57 13.17 1.28
N LEU A 213 -4.97 13.69 0.12
CA LEU A 213 -4.53 13.26 -1.19
C LEU A 213 -3.77 14.38 -1.91
N VAL A 214 -2.70 14.01 -2.61
CA VAL A 214 -1.98 14.84 -3.57
C VAL A 214 -1.79 14.05 -4.87
N THR A 215 -1.76 14.76 -5.99
CA THR A 215 -1.62 14.19 -7.34
C THR A 215 -0.39 14.78 -8.02
N GLY A 216 0.32 13.96 -8.80
CA GLY A 216 1.42 14.38 -9.65
C GLY A 216 1.43 13.66 -10.98
N GLU A 217 2.02 14.29 -11.99
CA GLU A 217 2.21 13.73 -13.32
C GLU A 217 3.66 13.28 -13.49
N VAL A 218 3.86 12.13 -14.14
CA VAL A 218 5.20 11.60 -14.42
C VAL A 218 5.23 10.89 -15.77
N GLU A 219 6.37 10.93 -16.45
CA GLU A 219 6.58 10.21 -17.70
C GLU A 219 7.65 9.14 -17.50
N VAL A 220 7.27 7.87 -17.68
CA VAL A 220 8.19 6.74 -17.69
C VAL A 220 8.86 6.69 -19.08
N LYS A 221 10.19 6.71 -19.12
CA LYS A 221 11.01 6.59 -20.31
C LYS A 221 12.14 5.61 -20.07
N GLY A 222 12.27 4.63 -20.97
CA GLY A 222 13.27 3.57 -20.83
C GLY A 222 13.07 2.76 -19.53
N GLY A 223 11.82 2.57 -19.12
CA GLY A 223 11.46 1.83 -17.92
C GLY A 223 11.68 2.56 -16.59
N LYS A 224 12.00 3.87 -16.59
CA LYS A 224 12.29 4.61 -15.33
C LYS A 224 11.62 5.96 -15.28
N ALA A 225 11.21 6.33 -14.05
CA ALA A 225 10.76 7.68 -13.73
C ALA A 225 11.03 8.03 -12.27
N THR A 226 11.08 9.32 -11.96
CA THR A 226 11.16 9.81 -10.58
C THR A 226 10.10 10.87 -10.36
N LEU A 227 9.36 10.76 -9.26
CA LEU A 227 8.31 11.70 -8.87
C LEU A 227 8.38 11.96 -7.37
N ASN A 228 8.62 13.21 -6.98
CA ASN A 228 8.51 13.64 -5.59
C ASN A 228 7.20 14.40 -5.39
N LEU A 229 6.52 14.14 -4.27
CA LEU A 229 5.25 14.76 -3.92
C LEU A 229 5.32 15.35 -2.51
N GLU A 230 4.53 16.39 -2.27
CA GLU A 230 4.45 17.05 -0.97
C GLU A 230 3.01 17.07 -0.46
N LEU A 231 2.83 16.73 0.80
CA LEU A 231 1.58 16.79 1.53
C LEU A 231 1.69 17.84 2.65
N ALA A 232 0.65 18.62 2.84
CA ALA A 232 0.60 19.56 3.95
C ALA A 232 0.03 18.89 5.22
N VAL A 233 0.50 19.32 6.37
CA VAL A 233 -0.12 18.98 7.68
C VAL A 233 -1.56 19.51 7.71
N LYS A 234 -2.48 18.71 8.26
CA LYS A 234 -3.90 19.05 8.48
C LYS A 234 -4.34 18.77 9.90
#